data_bd5fa5ea9291a29cb85627d62bbf0224
#
_entry.id   bd5fa5ea9291a29cb85627d62bbf0224
#
_cell.length_a   1.000
_cell.length_b   1.000
_cell.length_c   1.000
_cell.angle_alpha   90.00
_cell.angle_beta   90.00
_cell.angle_gamma   90.00
#
_symmetry.space_group_name_H-M   'P 1'
#
loop_
_entity.id
_entity.type
_entity.pdbx_description
1 polymer ?
#
loop_
_entity_poly.entity_id
_entity_poly.type
_entity_poly.pdbx_seq_one_letter_code
_entity_poly.pdbx_strand_id
1 'polypeptide(L)'
;SDTTITTKQDTSGGIHVAGGGTLTASNLTVETNGESSAAIRSDRGGGTMTINGGTYTSKGTGSPAVYCTADITVSDAALSAENSEAVCIEGLNSLSLKNCTLSRNIPENEQNDCDSTVILYQSMSGDSEVGESNFSMEGGSLTSLNGGLFYTTNTESSFYLKHVDITYSPSNDFFLKCTGNANKRGWGESGKNGADCTFTADEQEMSGSILWD
;
A
#
# COMPACT_ATOMS: atom_id res chain seq x y z
N SER A 1 17.45 14.11 7.95
CA SER A 1 16.42 15.18 7.79
C SER A 1 16.79 16.06 6.61
N ASP A 2 15.79 16.63 5.94
CA ASP A 2 15.96 17.58 4.84
C ASP A 2 16.87 17.08 3.69
N THR A 3 16.76 15.81 3.39
CA THR A 3 17.56 15.13 2.36
C THR A 3 16.69 14.77 1.18
N THR A 4 17.22 14.96 -0.04
CA THR A 4 16.57 14.53 -1.27
C THR A 4 17.22 13.25 -1.77
N ILE A 5 16.39 12.26 -2.10
CA ILE A 5 16.79 10.98 -2.68
C ILE A 5 16.06 10.83 -4.00
N THR A 6 16.79 10.64 -5.09
CA THR A 6 16.22 10.35 -6.40
C THR A 6 16.86 9.10 -6.97
N THR A 7 16.04 8.11 -7.31
CA THR A 7 16.49 6.90 -7.99
C THR A 7 15.89 6.83 -9.40
N LYS A 8 16.64 6.23 -10.35
CA LYS A 8 16.28 6.25 -11.77
C LYS A 8 16.19 4.88 -12.42
N GLN A 9 16.85 3.89 -11.83
CA GLN A 9 16.91 2.55 -12.42
C GLN A 9 15.78 1.68 -11.85
N ASP A 10 15.42 0.66 -12.59
CA ASP A 10 14.50 -0.37 -12.15
C ASP A 10 15.03 -1.06 -10.88
N THR A 11 14.13 -1.53 -10.03
CA THR A 11 14.44 -2.15 -8.74
C THR A 11 15.26 -1.30 -7.77
N SER A 12 15.27 0.01 -7.99
CA SER A 12 15.99 0.99 -7.16
C SER A 12 15.02 1.77 -6.28
N GLY A 13 14.65 1.19 -5.14
CA GLY A 13 13.77 1.85 -4.17
C GLY A 13 14.36 3.14 -3.57
N GLY A 14 13.53 3.86 -2.82
CA GLY A 14 13.94 5.07 -2.11
C GLY A 14 14.62 4.76 -0.78
N ILE A 15 13.86 4.73 0.31
CA ILE A 15 14.37 4.28 1.63
C ILE A 15 13.99 2.84 1.88
N HIS A 16 14.86 2.09 2.56
CA HIS A 16 14.72 0.65 2.63
C HIS A 16 15.16 0.07 3.98
N VAL A 17 14.40 -0.92 4.47
CA VAL A 17 14.76 -1.77 5.61
C VAL A 17 14.60 -3.23 5.24
N ALA A 18 15.46 -4.10 5.76
CA ALA A 18 15.36 -5.55 5.59
C ALA A 18 16.03 -6.27 6.77
N GLY A 19 15.76 -7.57 6.93
CA GLY A 19 16.43 -8.41 7.89
C GLY A 19 16.24 -8.00 9.35
N GLY A 20 15.07 -7.49 9.71
CA GLY A 20 14.75 -7.05 11.08
C GLY A 20 15.36 -5.70 11.46
N GLY A 21 15.86 -4.94 10.48
CA GLY A 21 16.46 -3.63 10.74
C GLY A 21 15.48 -2.57 11.21
N THR A 22 16.02 -1.47 11.73
CA THR A 22 15.24 -0.30 12.16
C THR A 22 15.68 0.93 11.39
N LEU A 23 14.70 1.69 10.85
CA LEU A 23 14.94 2.95 10.15
C LEU A 23 14.06 4.05 10.73
N THR A 24 14.68 5.20 11.00
CA THR A 24 13.96 6.43 11.34
C THR A 24 14.29 7.51 10.32
N ALA A 25 13.28 8.13 9.74
CA ALA A 25 13.42 9.19 8.75
C ALA A 25 12.56 10.41 9.11
N SER A 26 13.06 11.62 8.79
CA SER A 26 12.31 12.85 9.01
C SER A 26 12.50 13.81 7.84
N ASN A 27 11.39 14.35 7.33
CA ASN A 27 11.36 15.38 6.28
C ASN A 27 12.22 15.05 5.05
N LEU A 28 12.12 13.82 4.54
CA LEU A 28 12.81 13.45 3.31
C LEU A 28 11.97 13.84 2.09
N THR A 29 12.66 14.15 0.99
CA THR A 29 12.06 14.20 -0.34
C THR A 29 12.59 12.99 -1.13
N VAL A 30 11.71 12.03 -1.40
CA VAL A 30 12.06 10.78 -2.09
C VAL A 30 11.30 10.71 -3.40
N GLU A 31 12.01 10.50 -4.50
CA GLU A 31 11.45 10.23 -5.82
C GLU A 31 12.08 9.00 -6.44
N THR A 32 11.27 8.02 -6.82
CA THR A 32 11.72 6.82 -7.53
C THR A 32 11.08 6.77 -8.91
N ASN A 33 11.88 6.48 -9.94
CA ASN A 33 11.44 6.55 -11.35
C ASN A 33 11.44 5.19 -12.07
N GLY A 34 12.13 4.19 -11.54
CA GLY A 34 12.22 2.88 -12.17
C GLY A 34 11.03 1.98 -11.87
N GLU A 35 10.87 0.91 -12.67
CA GLU A 35 9.94 -0.17 -12.42
C GLU A 35 10.31 -0.91 -11.11
N SER A 36 9.30 -1.41 -10.38
CA SER A 36 9.48 -2.13 -9.11
C SER A 36 10.33 -1.37 -8.07
N SER A 37 10.17 -0.06 -8.00
CA SER A 37 10.99 0.87 -7.22
C SER A 37 10.13 1.67 -6.24
N ALA A 38 9.64 1.02 -5.18
CA ALA A 38 8.85 1.69 -4.15
C ALA A 38 9.61 2.83 -3.47
N ALA A 39 8.92 3.93 -3.13
CA ALA A 39 9.55 5.06 -2.45
C ALA A 39 9.92 4.74 -0.99
N ILE A 40 9.05 4.01 -0.30
CA ILE A 40 9.31 3.41 1.02
C ILE A 40 9.20 1.90 0.84
N ARG A 41 10.27 1.18 1.18
CA ARG A 41 10.35 -0.25 0.95
C ARG A 41 10.85 -1.00 2.18
N SER A 42 10.24 -2.14 2.43
CA SER A 42 10.81 -3.17 3.28
C SER A 42 10.88 -4.49 2.53
N ASP A 43 11.86 -5.30 2.84
CA ASP A 43 12.05 -6.63 2.25
C ASP A 43 12.25 -7.67 3.34
N ARG A 44 12.51 -8.91 2.93
CA ARG A 44 12.62 -10.13 3.74
C ARG A 44 13.22 -9.94 5.12
N GLY A 45 12.56 -10.54 6.09
CA GLY A 45 12.96 -10.50 7.49
C GLY A 45 12.38 -9.30 8.23
N GLY A 46 11.52 -8.53 7.57
CA GLY A 46 10.78 -7.44 8.22
C GLY A 46 11.67 -6.35 8.78
N GLY A 47 11.20 -5.77 9.87
CA GLY A 47 11.86 -4.69 10.59
C GLY A 47 10.89 -3.64 11.05
N THR A 48 11.39 -2.45 11.35
CA THR A 48 10.58 -1.33 11.80
C THR A 48 10.98 -0.05 11.08
N MET A 49 10.00 0.68 10.54
CA MET A 49 10.23 2.01 9.98
C MET A 49 9.36 3.04 10.69
N THR A 50 9.97 4.13 11.11
CA THR A 50 9.26 5.29 11.66
C THR A 50 9.61 6.52 10.83
N ILE A 51 8.61 7.07 10.16
CA ILE A 51 8.78 8.15 9.21
C ILE A 51 7.92 9.33 9.64
N ASN A 52 8.51 10.51 9.73
CA ASN A 52 7.82 11.74 10.12
C ASN A 52 8.06 12.84 9.10
N GLY A 53 7.00 13.32 8.49
CA GLY A 53 7.06 14.36 7.46
C GLY A 53 7.73 13.93 6.16
N GLY A 54 7.68 14.81 5.20
CA GLY A 54 8.34 14.62 3.90
C GLY A 54 7.40 14.24 2.77
N THR A 55 7.99 14.01 1.61
CA THR A 55 7.28 13.65 0.38
C THR A 55 7.92 12.41 -0.23
N TYR A 56 7.09 11.42 -0.55
CA TYR A 56 7.53 10.12 -1.07
C TYR A 56 6.72 9.82 -2.33
N THR A 57 7.35 9.90 -3.48
CA THR A 57 6.72 9.72 -4.79
C THR A 57 7.37 8.58 -5.54
N SER A 58 6.58 7.65 -6.01
CA SER A 58 6.98 6.61 -6.94
C SER A 58 6.32 6.84 -8.30
N LYS A 59 7.10 6.73 -9.39
CA LYS A 59 6.64 7.00 -10.76
C LYS A 59 6.65 5.79 -11.67
N GLY A 60 7.40 4.77 -11.31
CA GLY A 60 7.54 3.58 -12.12
C GLY A 60 6.33 2.64 -12.04
N THR A 61 6.16 1.81 -13.05
CA THR A 61 5.16 0.74 -13.07
C THR A 61 5.46 -0.27 -11.96
N GLY A 62 4.41 -0.75 -11.27
CA GLY A 62 4.57 -1.69 -10.16
C GLY A 62 5.41 -1.16 -8.99
N SER A 63 5.43 0.16 -8.83
CA SER A 63 6.22 0.86 -7.83
C SER A 63 5.29 1.58 -6.86
N PRO A 64 4.82 0.92 -5.79
CA PRO A 64 3.97 1.58 -4.80
C PRO A 64 4.73 2.69 -4.06
N ALA A 65 4.00 3.64 -3.50
CA ALA A 65 4.60 4.60 -2.59
C ALA A 65 5.15 3.89 -1.34
N VAL A 66 4.41 2.88 -0.85
CA VAL A 66 4.85 2.01 0.25
C VAL A 66 4.68 0.54 -0.12
N TYR A 67 5.79 -0.20 -0.15
CA TYR A 67 5.80 -1.67 -0.16
C TYR A 67 6.20 -2.18 1.22
N CYS A 68 5.27 -2.86 1.89
CA CYS A 68 5.37 -3.16 3.32
C CYS A 68 5.45 -4.67 3.57
N THR A 69 6.60 -5.12 4.06
CA THR A 69 6.86 -6.42 4.66
C THR A 69 7.48 -6.26 6.06
N ALA A 70 7.06 -5.24 6.80
CA ALA A 70 7.57 -4.83 8.10
C ALA A 70 6.47 -4.12 8.91
N ASP A 71 6.82 -3.62 10.10
CA ASP A 71 5.99 -2.67 10.83
C ASP A 71 6.38 -1.25 10.46
N ILE A 72 5.52 -0.56 9.72
CA ILE A 72 5.79 0.79 9.22
C ILE A 72 4.79 1.79 9.80
N THR A 73 5.31 2.87 10.36
CA THR A 73 4.51 4.03 10.80
C THR A 73 4.97 5.27 10.04
N VAL A 74 4.01 5.97 9.43
CA VAL A 74 4.26 7.24 8.74
C VAL A 74 3.33 8.31 9.28
N SER A 75 3.85 9.48 9.61
CA SER A 75 3.05 10.61 10.06
C SER A 75 3.41 11.89 9.30
N ASP A 76 2.40 12.76 9.12
CA ASP A 76 2.54 14.11 8.56
C ASP A 76 3.26 14.17 7.20
N ALA A 77 3.05 13.17 6.34
CA ALA A 77 3.75 12.99 5.08
C ALA A 77 2.81 12.95 3.86
N ALA A 78 3.38 13.25 2.69
CA ALA A 78 2.72 13.07 1.40
C ALA A 78 3.27 11.84 0.69
N LEU A 79 2.39 10.90 0.35
CA LEU A 79 2.70 9.62 -0.28
C LEU A 79 1.96 9.54 -1.63
N SER A 80 2.66 9.28 -2.71
CA SER A 80 2.04 9.17 -4.03
C SER A 80 2.66 8.10 -4.91
N ALA A 81 1.81 7.39 -5.65
CA ALA A 81 2.20 6.47 -6.71
C ALA A 81 1.55 6.92 -8.02
N GLU A 82 2.36 7.11 -9.07
CA GLU A 82 1.89 7.62 -10.37
C GLU A 82 1.56 6.50 -11.37
N ASN A 83 2.07 5.28 -11.14
CA ASN A 83 1.88 4.11 -12.03
C ASN A 83 1.77 2.79 -11.24
N SER A 84 1.21 2.82 -10.06
CA SER A 84 1.08 1.64 -9.19
C SER A 84 -0.01 1.83 -8.16
N GLU A 85 -0.34 0.80 -7.42
CA GLU A 85 -0.99 0.91 -6.13
C GLU A 85 -0.22 1.89 -5.24
N ALA A 86 -0.90 2.63 -4.37
CA ALA A 86 -0.17 3.49 -3.43
C ALA A 86 0.48 2.68 -2.31
N VAL A 87 -0.20 1.62 -1.87
CA VAL A 87 0.24 0.76 -0.76
C VAL A 87 0.06 -0.70 -1.11
N CYS A 88 1.10 -1.49 -0.88
CA CYS A 88 1.06 -2.95 -0.87
C CYS A 88 1.56 -3.44 0.49
N ILE A 89 0.74 -4.21 1.21
CA ILE A 89 1.12 -4.88 2.47
C ILE A 89 1.05 -6.37 2.25
N GLU A 90 2.15 -7.07 2.54
CA GLU A 90 2.26 -8.50 2.33
C GLU A 90 2.38 -9.26 3.65
N GLY A 91 1.49 -10.23 3.86
CA GLY A 91 1.52 -11.15 4.98
C GLY A 91 1.38 -10.50 6.35
N LEU A 92 2.05 -11.06 7.35
CA LEU A 92 2.04 -10.62 8.75
C LEU A 92 2.79 -9.29 8.91
N ASN A 93 2.22 -8.20 8.42
CA ASN A 93 2.85 -6.88 8.51
C ASN A 93 1.83 -5.76 8.65
N SER A 94 2.29 -4.58 9.05
CA SER A 94 1.42 -3.46 9.33
C SER A 94 1.92 -2.14 8.76
N LEU A 95 0.99 -1.33 8.26
CA LEU A 95 1.22 0.07 7.91
C LEU A 95 0.22 0.96 8.65
N SER A 96 0.75 1.93 9.38
CA SER A 96 -0.03 2.94 10.06
C SER A 96 0.28 4.33 9.50
N LEU A 97 -0.75 5.03 8.99
CA LEU A 97 -0.64 6.39 8.46
C LEU A 97 -1.38 7.36 9.40
N LYS A 98 -0.74 8.47 9.75
CA LYS A 98 -1.33 9.50 10.58
C LYS A 98 -1.16 10.88 9.95
N ASN A 99 -2.27 11.58 9.73
CA ASN A 99 -2.28 12.91 9.08
C ASN A 99 -1.52 12.91 7.73
N CYS A 100 -1.60 11.84 6.97
CA CYS A 100 -0.92 11.71 5.69
C CYS A 100 -1.85 12.05 4.52
N THR A 101 -1.27 12.48 3.41
CA THR A 101 -1.95 12.42 2.12
C THR A 101 -1.47 11.20 1.37
N LEU A 102 -2.40 10.35 0.93
CA LEU A 102 -2.11 9.16 0.14
C LEU A 102 -2.82 9.28 -1.20
N SER A 103 -2.07 9.20 -2.29
CA SER A 103 -2.64 9.30 -3.63
C SER A 103 -2.11 8.23 -4.58
N ARG A 104 -2.98 7.86 -5.50
CA ARG A 104 -2.69 6.88 -6.51
C ARG A 104 -3.18 7.32 -7.88
N ASN A 105 -2.39 6.98 -8.91
CA ASN A 105 -2.81 7.00 -10.30
C ASN A 105 -2.24 5.76 -10.99
N ILE A 106 -3.09 4.85 -11.49
CA ILE A 106 -2.66 3.72 -12.31
C ILE A 106 -3.30 3.88 -13.68
N PRO A 107 -2.53 4.13 -14.75
CA PRO A 107 -3.04 3.98 -16.09
C PRO A 107 -3.39 2.51 -16.35
N GLU A 108 -4.45 2.28 -17.12
CA GLU A 108 -4.77 0.92 -17.59
C GLU A 108 -3.62 0.39 -18.43
N ASN A 109 -2.97 -0.64 -17.94
CA ASN A 109 -1.97 -1.40 -18.70
C ASN A 109 -1.92 -2.85 -18.22
N GLU A 110 -1.33 -3.73 -19.02
CA GLU A 110 -1.30 -5.18 -18.75
C GLU A 110 -0.49 -5.57 -17.50
N GLN A 111 0.32 -4.67 -16.97
CA GLN A 111 1.15 -4.92 -15.79
C GLN A 111 0.45 -4.56 -14.49
N ASN A 112 -0.60 -3.76 -14.54
CA ASN A 112 -1.35 -3.30 -13.40
C ASN A 112 -2.68 -4.05 -13.29
N ASP A 113 -2.63 -5.32 -12.91
CA ASP A 113 -3.82 -6.15 -12.71
C ASP A 113 -4.62 -5.77 -11.45
N CYS A 114 -4.04 -4.99 -10.57
CA CYS A 114 -4.69 -4.46 -9.39
C CYS A 114 -5.08 -3.00 -9.61
N ASP A 115 -6.34 -2.71 -9.56
CA ASP A 115 -6.93 -1.39 -9.75
C ASP A 115 -7.34 -0.73 -8.42
N SER A 116 -6.72 -1.11 -7.32
CA SER A 116 -7.01 -0.59 -5.98
C SER A 116 -5.86 0.25 -5.42
N THR A 117 -6.18 1.20 -4.54
CA THR A 117 -5.19 2.12 -3.96
C THR A 117 -4.34 1.43 -2.89
N VAL A 118 -4.99 0.64 -2.04
CA VAL A 118 -4.35 -0.13 -0.96
C VAL A 118 -4.66 -1.59 -1.16
N ILE A 119 -3.63 -2.42 -1.22
CA ILE A 119 -3.77 -3.86 -1.31
C ILE A 119 -3.10 -4.56 -0.13
N LEU A 120 -3.84 -5.49 0.48
CA LEU A 120 -3.38 -6.42 1.50
C LEU A 120 -3.43 -7.83 0.92
N TYR A 121 -2.32 -8.54 0.93
CA TYR A 121 -2.24 -9.84 0.27
C TYR A 121 -1.15 -10.73 0.83
N GLN A 122 -1.24 -12.01 0.54
CA GLN A 122 -0.14 -12.95 0.72
C GLN A 122 0.32 -13.43 -0.63
N SER A 123 1.58 -13.22 -0.96
CA SER A 123 2.19 -13.77 -2.16
C SER A 123 2.85 -15.13 -1.87
N MET A 124 3.29 -15.79 -2.94
CA MET A 124 4.08 -17.01 -2.85
C MET A 124 5.59 -16.75 -2.88
N SER A 125 6.01 -15.50 -2.84
CA SER A 125 7.43 -15.13 -2.94
C SER A 125 8.25 -15.56 -1.72
N GLY A 126 7.62 -15.74 -0.57
CA GLY A 126 8.28 -15.97 0.70
C GLY A 126 8.97 -14.72 1.26
N ASP A 127 8.58 -13.54 0.80
CA ASP A 127 9.13 -12.28 1.29
C ASP A 127 8.57 -11.88 2.65
N SER A 128 7.41 -12.44 3.02
CA SER A 128 6.74 -12.21 4.29
C SER A 128 6.23 -13.51 4.90
N GLU A 129 6.18 -13.55 6.23
CA GLU A 129 5.49 -14.60 6.96
C GLU A 129 3.98 -14.50 6.76
N VAL A 130 3.31 -15.66 6.80
CA VAL A 130 1.85 -15.74 6.71
C VAL A 130 1.24 -15.23 8.01
N GLY A 131 0.25 -14.36 7.90
CA GLY A 131 -0.49 -13.83 9.04
C GLY A 131 -1.41 -12.69 8.63
N GLU A 132 -1.98 -12.01 9.61
CA GLU A 132 -2.91 -10.92 9.38
C GLU A 132 -2.17 -9.67 8.89
N SER A 133 -2.59 -9.15 7.73
CA SER A 133 -2.10 -7.89 7.18
C SER A 133 -2.93 -6.72 7.72
N ASN A 134 -2.28 -5.66 8.18
CA ASN A 134 -2.96 -4.55 8.83
C ASN A 134 -2.69 -3.21 8.15
N PHE A 135 -3.75 -2.49 7.81
CA PHE A 135 -3.69 -1.11 7.34
C PHE A 135 -4.50 -0.20 8.23
N SER A 136 -3.91 0.88 8.73
CA SER A 136 -4.63 1.91 9.45
C SER A 136 -4.32 3.31 8.90
N MET A 137 -5.35 4.17 8.84
CA MET A 137 -5.18 5.57 8.50
C MET A 137 -6.05 6.45 9.38
N GLU A 138 -5.44 7.44 10.02
CA GLU A 138 -6.09 8.39 10.91
C GLU A 138 -5.80 9.82 10.46
N GLY A 139 -6.83 10.55 10.07
CA GLY A 139 -6.71 11.90 9.50
C GLY A 139 -6.07 11.93 8.11
N GLY A 140 -6.03 13.12 7.53
CA GLY A 140 -5.47 13.33 6.20
C GLY A 140 -6.42 12.93 5.07
N SER A 141 -5.87 12.57 3.90
CA SER A 141 -6.68 12.28 2.72
C SER A 141 -6.19 11.06 1.93
N LEU A 142 -7.14 10.32 1.36
CA LEU A 142 -6.89 9.20 0.46
C LEU A 142 -7.55 9.49 -0.89
N THR A 143 -6.76 9.56 -1.95
CA THR A 143 -7.24 9.88 -3.29
C THR A 143 -6.87 8.80 -4.29
N SER A 144 -7.88 8.23 -4.96
CA SER A 144 -7.69 7.40 -6.14
C SER A 144 -8.12 8.20 -7.37
N LEU A 145 -7.18 8.52 -8.25
CA LEU A 145 -7.50 9.23 -9.51
C LEU A 145 -8.18 8.30 -10.51
N ASN A 146 -7.94 7.00 -10.39
CA ASN A 146 -8.62 5.95 -11.13
C ASN A 146 -8.60 4.64 -10.33
N GLY A 147 -9.60 3.78 -10.52
CA GLY A 147 -9.75 2.51 -9.81
C GLY A 147 -10.29 2.65 -8.38
N GLY A 148 -10.34 1.53 -7.68
CA GLY A 148 -10.94 1.39 -6.36
C GLY A 148 -10.01 1.79 -5.20
N LEU A 149 -10.50 1.57 -3.98
CA LEU A 149 -9.76 1.99 -2.78
C LEU A 149 -9.03 0.82 -2.12
N PHE A 150 -9.76 -0.18 -1.64
CA PHE A 150 -9.19 -1.25 -0.81
C PHE A 150 -9.40 -2.60 -1.48
N TYR A 151 -8.35 -3.41 -1.46
CA TYR A 151 -8.39 -4.78 -1.92
C TYR A 151 -7.66 -5.70 -0.95
N THR A 152 -8.29 -6.80 -0.58
CA THR A 152 -7.63 -7.87 0.16
C THR A 152 -7.87 -9.21 -0.51
N THR A 153 -6.81 -10.01 -0.59
CA THR A 153 -6.85 -11.32 -1.22
C THR A 153 -5.83 -12.26 -0.60
N ASN A 154 -6.22 -13.51 -0.43
CA ASN A 154 -5.34 -14.59 0.04
C ASN A 154 -4.67 -14.33 1.39
N THR A 155 -5.29 -13.56 2.27
CA THR A 155 -4.78 -13.26 3.60
C THR A 155 -5.92 -12.96 4.56
N GLU A 156 -5.68 -13.06 5.84
CA GLU A 156 -6.46 -12.38 6.87
C GLU A 156 -6.05 -10.92 6.90
N SER A 157 -7.01 -10.00 7.01
CA SER A 157 -6.71 -8.59 6.90
C SER A 157 -7.57 -7.71 7.80
N SER A 158 -7.00 -6.58 8.20
CA SER A 158 -7.69 -5.57 8.98
C SER A 158 -7.45 -4.19 8.38
N PHE A 159 -8.54 -3.46 8.14
CA PHE A 159 -8.51 -2.06 7.77
C PHE A 159 -9.13 -1.21 8.88
N TYR A 160 -8.49 -0.12 9.22
CA TYR A 160 -9.01 0.87 10.15
C TYR A 160 -8.90 2.26 9.54
N LEU A 161 -10.03 2.98 9.47
CA LEU A 161 -10.07 4.38 9.01
C LEU A 161 -10.73 5.25 10.06
N LYS A 162 -10.15 6.44 10.27
CA LYS A 162 -10.71 7.46 11.14
C LYS A 162 -10.45 8.87 10.59
N HIS A 163 -11.50 9.66 10.37
CA HIS A 163 -11.42 11.06 9.90
C HIS A 163 -10.56 11.25 8.64
N VAL A 164 -10.66 10.33 7.67
CA VAL A 164 -9.94 10.39 6.40
C VAL A 164 -10.82 11.00 5.33
N ASP A 165 -10.33 12.04 4.65
CA ASP A 165 -11.01 12.61 3.49
C ASP A 165 -10.78 11.72 2.26
N ILE A 166 -11.85 11.04 1.78
CA ILE A 166 -11.75 10.06 0.70
C ILE A 166 -12.27 10.65 -0.61
N THR A 167 -11.47 10.52 -1.68
CA THR A 167 -11.84 10.90 -3.04
C THR A 167 -11.54 9.78 -4.03
N TYR A 168 -12.56 9.26 -4.72
CA TYR A 168 -12.46 8.29 -5.80
C TYR A 168 -13.73 8.29 -6.65
N SER A 169 -13.84 7.45 -7.69
CA SER A 169 -15.01 7.34 -8.56
C SER A 169 -15.89 6.13 -8.20
N PRO A 170 -16.82 6.25 -7.25
CA PRO A 170 -17.58 5.11 -6.73
C PRO A 170 -18.58 4.50 -7.73
N SER A 171 -18.85 5.19 -8.82
CA SER A 171 -19.74 4.66 -9.88
C SER A 171 -19.05 3.62 -10.78
N ASN A 172 -17.73 3.61 -10.81
CA ASN A 172 -16.95 2.76 -11.70
C ASN A 172 -16.14 1.71 -10.94
N ASP A 173 -15.90 1.94 -9.64
CA ASP A 173 -14.96 1.17 -8.86
C ASP A 173 -15.52 0.75 -7.50
N PHE A 174 -14.89 -0.25 -6.89
CA PHE A 174 -15.27 -0.71 -5.57
C PHE A 174 -14.57 0.11 -4.47
N PHE A 175 -15.32 0.37 -3.39
CA PHE A 175 -14.75 0.83 -2.14
C PHE A 175 -13.86 -0.25 -1.53
N LEU A 176 -14.36 -1.48 -1.43
CA LEU A 176 -13.63 -2.65 -0.91
C LEU A 176 -13.88 -3.86 -1.79
N LYS A 177 -12.81 -4.53 -2.15
CA LYS A 177 -12.83 -5.90 -2.65
C LYS A 177 -12.21 -6.83 -1.61
N CYS A 178 -13.00 -7.80 -1.14
CA CYS A 178 -12.55 -8.89 -0.29
C CYS A 178 -12.85 -10.19 -1.03
N THR A 179 -11.92 -10.63 -1.86
CA THR A 179 -12.15 -11.74 -2.80
C THR A 179 -10.99 -12.71 -2.80
N GLY A 180 -11.28 -13.95 -3.20
CA GLY A 180 -10.26 -14.91 -3.51
C GLY A 180 -9.31 -14.45 -4.62
N ASN A 181 -8.20 -15.14 -4.76
CA ASN A 181 -7.19 -14.84 -5.75
C ASN A 181 -7.64 -15.24 -7.16
N ALA A 182 -8.21 -14.34 -7.90
CA ALA A 182 -8.55 -14.51 -9.31
C ALA A 182 -7.62 -13.71 -10.24
N ASN A 183 -6.56 -13.09 -9.70
CA ASN A 183 -5.69 -12.26 -10.50
C ASN A 183 -4.62 -13.06 -11.26
N LYS A 184 -4.13 -12.47 -12.33
CA LYS A 184 -3.14 -13.07 -13.23
C LYS A 184 -1.72 -13.09 -12.65
N ARG A 185 -1.46 -12.37 -11.56
CA ARG A 185 -0.13 -12.28 -10.95
C ARG A 185 0.23 -13.51 -10.12
N GLY A 186 -0.69 -14.46 -9.96
CA GLY A 186 -0.44 -15.67 -9.19
C GLY A 186 -0.22 -15.41 -7.70
N TRP A 187 -0.82 -14.36 -7.16
CA TRP A 187 -0.81 -14.12 -5.73
C TRP A 187 -1.64 -15.20 -5.03
N GLY A 188 -1.01 -15.90 -4.13
CA GLY A 188 -1.64 -16.96 -3.37
C GLY A 188 -1.55 -18.35 -3.99
N GLU A 189 -1.91 -19.33 -3.19
CA GLU A 189 -1.93 -20.74 -3.59
C GLU A 189 -3.26 -21.09 -4.26
N SER A 190 -3.20 -21.84 -5.34
CA SER A 190 -4.40 -22.38 -5.97
C SER A 190 -5.23 -23.20 -4.97
N GLY A 191 -6.51 -22.89 -4.87
CA GLY A 191 -7.43 -23.55 -3.94
C GLY A 191 -7.39 -23.05 -2.49
N LYS A 192 -6.54 -22.05 -2.18
CA LYS A 192 -6.49 -21.37 -0.88
C LYS A 192 -6.73 -19.86 -1.05
N ASN A 193 -7.64 -19.52 -1.90
CA ASN A 193 -7.82 -18.17 -2.40
C ASN A 193 -8.84 -17.36 -1.58
N GLY A 194 -9.02 -17.72 -0.32
CA GLY A 194 -9.91 -16.97 0.56
C GLY A 194 -9.35 -15.58 0.90
N ALA A 195 -10.25 -14.71 1.26
CA ALA A 195 -9.91 -13.49 1.95
C ALA A 195 -10.81 -13.39 3.18
N ASP A 196 -10.22 -13.10 4.33
CA ASP A 196 -10.95 -12.75 5.55
C ASP A 196 -10.61 -11.32 5.91
N CYS A 197 -11.62 -10.50 6.16
CA CYS A 197 -11.40 -9.07 6.29
C CYS A 197 -12.25 -8.47 7.40
N THR A 198 -11.61 -7.72 8.28
CA THR A 198 -12.26 -6.79 9.19
C THR A 198 -12.07 -5.36 8.70
N PHE A 199 -13.15 -4.64 8.48
CA PHE A 199 -13.11 -3.22 8.12
C PHE A 199 -13.77 -2.38 9.20
N THR A 200 -13.00 -1.51 9.84
CA THR A 200 -13.48 -0.60 10.89
C THR A 200 -13.46 0.84 10.40
N ALA A 201 -14.63 1.48 10.43
CA ALA A 201 -14.80 2.90 10.19
C ALA A 201 -15.19 3.58 11.50
N ASP A 202 -14.27 4.33 12.08
CA ASP A 202 -14.47 5.07 13.34
C ASP A 202 -14.63 6.56 13.02
N GLU A 203 -15.82 7.10 13.26
CA GLU A 203 -16.14 8.49 12.92
C GLU A 203 -15.74 8.84 11.46
N GLN A 204 -16.03 7.89 10.53
CA GLN A 204 -15.57 7.91 9.13
C GLN A 204 -16.76 7.86 8.18
N GLU A 205 -16.85 8.82 7.28
CA GLU A 205 -17.78 8.75 6.15
C GLU A 205 -17.25 7.83 5.04
N MET A 206 -18.13 6.99 4.53
CA MET A 206 -17.81 6.04 3.46
C MET A 206 -18.94 6.03 2.43
N SER A 207 -18.57 5.88 1.17
CA SER A 207 -19.51 5.73 0.07
C SER A 207 -18.94 4.79 -0.98
N GLY A 208 -19.75 3.87 -1.50
CA GLY A 208 -19.36 2.99 -2.59
C GLY A 208 -19.85 1.56 -2.43
N SER A 209 -19.37 0.69 -3.32
CA SER A 209 -19.74 -0.71 -3.39
C SER A 209 -18.69 -1.60 -2.73
N ILE A 210 -19.16 -2.68 -2.14
CA ILE A 210 -18.31 -3.73 -1.58
C ILE A 210 -18.52 -5.00 -2.41
N LEU A 211 -17.44 -5.59 -2.88
CA LEU A 211 -17.42 -6.92 -3.45
C LEU A 211 -16.83 -7.89 -2.42
N TRP A 212 -17.64 -8.86 -2.01
CA TRP A 212 -17.26 -9.89 -1.06
C TRP A 212 -17.58 -11.26 -1.64
N ASP A 213 -16.54 -12.09 -1.88
CA ASP A 213 -16.68 -13.41 -2.51
C ASP A 213 -15.75 -14.44 -1.82
#